data_c9eaea8866c36d597b31d705b558633b
#
_entry.id   c9eaea8866c36d597b31d705b558633b
#
_cell.length_a   1.000
_cell.length_b   1.000
_cell.length_c   1.000
_cell.angle_alpha   90.00
_cell.angle_beta   90.00
_cell.angle_gamma   90.00
#
_symmetry.space_group_name_H-M   'P 1'
#
loop_
_entity.id
_entity.type
_entity.pdbx_description
1 polymer ?
#
loop_
_entity_poly.entity_id
_entity_poly.type
_entity_poly.pdbx_seq_one_letter_code
_entity_poly.pdbx_strand_id
1 'polypeptide(L)'
;MKQQLLAALGLLCCSSLCSAIEFAPPVRLKAGAVAIRVEAPGYASPCLADVDGDGKMDLLVGQFNKGKIQLFKGLGGGKFATGTWLQAEGKPAEVPGVW
;
A
#
# COMPACT_ATOMS: atom_id res chain seq x y z
N MET A 1 -49.81 12.75 -13.52
CA MET A 1 -48.89 11.79 -14.14
C MET A 1 -47.48 12.30 -14.21
N LYS A 2 -47.17 13.47 -14.73
CA LYS A 2 -45.83 14.05 -14.81
C LYS A 2 -45.18 14.32 -13.45
N GLN A 3 -45.95 14.69 -12.43
CA GLN A 3 -45.45 14.93 -11.09
C GLN A 3 -45.01 13.66 -10.33
N GLN A 4 -45.65 12.52 -10.58
CA GLN A 4 -45.31 11.26 -9.96
C GLN A 4 -43.99 10.68 -10.53
N LEU A 5 -43.71 10.90 -11.81
CA LEU A 5 -42.48 10.51 -12.46
C LEU A 5 -41.27 11.29 -11.92
N LEU A 6 -41.44 12.59 -11.65
CA LEU A 6 -40.40 13.44 -11.06
C LEU A 6 -40.06 13.06 -9.62
N ALA A 7 -41.06 12.65 -8.83
CA ALA A 7 -40.83 12.18 -7.46
C ALA A 7 -40.07 10.84 -7.43
N ALA A 8 -40.35 9.94 -8.35
CA ALA A 8 -39.63 8.67 -8.50
C ALA A 8 -38.17 8.85 -8.89
N LEU A 9 -37.87 9.81 -9.76
CA LEU A 9 -36.51 10.18 -10.16
C LEU A 9 -35.72 10.83 -8.97
N GLY A 10 -36.39 11.62 -8.15
CA GLY A 10 -35.77 12.20 -6.96
C GLY A 10 -35.38 11.15 -5.92
N LEU A 11 -36.21 10.14 -5.72
CA LEU A 11 -35.93 9.00 -4.81
C LEU A 11 -34.76 8.15 -5.30
N LEU A 12 -34.63 7.90 -6.59
CA LEU A 12 -33.50 7.17 -7.19
C LEU A 12 -32.19 7.94 -7.04
N CYS A 13 -32.16 9.26 -7.18
CA CYS A 13 -30.98 10.09 -6.92
C CYS A 13 -30.55 10.05 -5.45
N CYS A 14 -31.47 10.10 -4.50
CA CYS A 14 -31.16 10.00 -3.07
C CYS A 14 -30.57 8.64 -2.69
N SER A 15 -31.07 7.53 -3.23
CA SER A 15 -30.53 6.22 -2.94
C SER A 15 -29.14 5.99 -3.53
N SER A 16 -28.79 6.59 -4.66
CA SER A 16 -27.44 6.52 -5.21
C SER A 16 -26.42 7.36 -4.44
N LEU A 17 -26.83 8.43 -3.79
CA LEU A 17 -25.99 9.26 -2.90
C LEU A 17 -25.68 8.58 -1.56
N CYS A 18 -26.49 7.62 -1.13
CA CYS A 18 -26.32 6.86 0.10
C CYS A 18 -25.61 5.51 -0.12
N SER A 19 -25.10 5.24 -1.32
CA SER A 19 -24.35 4.02 -1.62
C SER A 19 -23.07 3.94 -0.81
N ALA A 20 -22.77 2.78 -0.26
CA ALA A 20 -21.52 2.53 0.44
C ALA A 20 -20.32 2.65 -0.50
N ILE A 21 -19.18 3.08 0.04
CA ILE A 21 -17.91 3.10 -0.70
C ILE A 21 -17.52 1.65 -1.00
N GLU A 22 -17.31 1.36 -2.27
CA GLU A 22 -16.80 0.07 -2.72
C GLU A 22 -15.31 0.16 -3.00
N PHE A 23 -14.56 -0.86 -2.56
CA PHE A 23 -13.15 -1.00 -2.87
C PHE A 23 -12.97 -1.98 -4.02
N ALA A 24 -11.99 -1.70 -4.88
CA ALA A 24 -11.55 -2.66 -5.88
C ALA A 24 -11.02 -3.93 -5.19
N PRO A 25 -11.06 -5.11 -5.85
CA PRO A 25 -10.46 -6.32 -5.31
C PRO A 25 -8.99 -6.09 -4.90
N PRO A 26 -8.52 -6.70 -3.81
CA PRO A 26 -7.15 -6.54 -3.36
C PRO A 26 -6.17 -7.10 -4.38
N VAL A 27 -5.06 -6.38 -4.60
CA VAL A 27 -3.99 -6.78 -5.52
C VAL A 27 -2.73 -7.03 -4.71
N ARG A 28 -2.07 -8.16 -4.93
CA ARG A 28 -0.81 -8.47 -4.28
C ARG A 28 0.31 -7.61 -4.86
N LEU A 29 1.01 -6.89 -3.98
CA LEU A 29 2.14 -6.06 -4.41
C LEU A 29 3.33 -6.93 -4.84
N LYS A 30 4.00 -6.49 -5.90
CA LYS A 30 5.15 -7.17 -6.48
C LYS A 30 6.29 -6.18 -6.70
N ALA A 31 7.51 -6.66 -6.53
CA ALA A 31 8.73 -6.01 -6.99
C ALA A 31 9.14 -6.70 -8.30
N GLY A 32 8.89 -6.06 -9.44
CA GLY A 32 8.96 -6.72 -10.73
C GLY A 32 7.93 -7.85 -10.84
N ALA A 33 8.38 -9.07 -11.07
CA ALA A 33 7.52 -10.26 -11.17
C ALA A 33 7.34 -10.99 -9.83
N VAL A 34 8.09 -10.62 -8.79
CA VAL A 34 8.16 -11.33 -7.51
C VAL A 34 7.26 -10.68 -6.48
N ALA A 35 6.40 -11.47 -5.83
CA ALA A 35 5.56 -10.97 -4.75
C ALA A 35 6.42 -10.48 -3.58
N ILE A 36 6.10 -9.28 -3.05
CA ILE A 36 6.78 -8.72 -1.89
C ILE A 36 6.43 -9.54 -0.65
N ARG A 37 7.45 -10.00 0.05
CA ARG A 37 7.33 -10.79 1.28
C ARG A 37 8.41 -10.38 2.27
N VAL A 38 8.13 -10.56 3.53
CA VAL A 38 9.08 -10.43 4.62
C VAL A 38 9.65 -11.80 5.03
N GLU A 39 10.79 -11.80 5.70
CA GLU A 39 11.38 -13.01 6.25
C GLU A 39 10.54 -13.59 7.38
N ALA A 40 10.68 -14.88 7.64
CA ALA A 40 10.01 -15.51 8.77
C ALA A 40 10.44 -14.85 10.11
N PRO A 41 9.53 -14.71 11.07
CA PRO A 41 8.18 -15.28 11.16
C PRO A 41 7.10 -14.44 10.44
N GLY A 42 7.46 -13.38 9.72
CA GLY A 42 6.52 -12.53 9.03
C GLY A 42 6.31 -11.19 9.72
N TYR A 43 5.05 -10.83 9.97
CA TYR A 43 4.65 -9.56 10.62
C TYR A 43 5.13 -8.33 9.86
N ALA A 44 4.69 -8.22 8.61
CA ALA A 44 5.01 -7.08 7.75
C ALA A 44 4.34 -5.79 8.24
N SER A 45 5.11 -4.72 8.28
CA SER A 45 4.63 -3.37 8.59
C SER A 45 4.92 -2.45 7.41
N PRO A 46 3.99 -2.28 6.47
CA PRO A 46 4.21 -1.46 5.28
C PRO A 46 3.95 0.02 5.53
N CYS A 47 4.72 0.87 4.85
CA CYS A 47 4.54 2.30 4.83
C CYS A 47 4.88 2.83 3.44
N LEU A 48 4.07 3.76 2.92
CA LEU A 48 4.35 4.46 1.68
C LEU A 48 4.90 5.86 1.99
N ALA A 49 6.04 6.19 1.43
CA ALA A 49 6.66 7.51 1.55
C ALA A 49 7.59 7.75 0.35
N ASP A 50 7.73 9.01 -0.05
CA ASP A 50 8.74 9.40 -1.04
C ASP A 50 10.07 9.63 -0.32
N VAL A 51 10.93 8.62 -0.31
CA VAL A 51 12.17 8.60 0.46
C VAL A 51 13.31 9.36 -0.23
N ASP A 52 13.33 9.37 -1.56
CA ASP A 52 14.38 9.99 -2.35
C ASP A 52 14.00 11.35 -2.97
N GLY A 53 12.75 11.80 -2.78
CA GLY A 53 12.27 13.09 -3.26
C GLY A 53 12.00 13.16 -4.77
N ASP A 54 11.82 12.01 -5.44
CA ASP A 54 11.55 11.97 -6.88
C ASP A 54 10.07 12.17 -7.25
N GLY A 55 9.20 12.38 -6.26
CA GLY A 55 7.76 12.55 -6.45
C GLY A 55 6.98 11.25 -6.58
N LYS A 56 7.64 10.09 -6.52
CA LYS A 56 7.00 8.78 -6.56
C LYS A 56 7.04 8.14 -5.18
N MET A 57 5.94 7.51 -4.78
CA MET A 57 5.90 6.84 -3.48
C MET A 57 6.69 5.55 -3.51
N ASP A 58 7.62 5.42 -2.59
CA ASP A 58 8.35 4.21 -2.30
C ASP A 58 7.63 3.39 -1.24
N LEU A 59 7.87 2.08 -1.21
CA LEU A 59 7.31 1.19 -0.22
C LEU A 59 8.40 0.75 0.75
N LEU A 60 8.23 1.09 2.03
CA LEU A 60 9.07 0.57 3.10
C LEU A 60 8.30 -0.53 3.80
N VAL A 61 8.95 -1.66 4.00
CA VAL A 61 8.35 -2.81 4.69
C VAL A 61 9.23 -3.20 5.86
N GLY A 62 8.78 -2.85 7.07
CA GLY A 62 9.37 -3.33 8.31
C GLY A 62 9.00 -4.78 8.54
N GLN A 63 9.86 -5.52 9.23
CA GLN A 63 9.61 -6.91 9.58
C GLN A 63 10.01 -7.21 11.02
N PHE A 64 9.45 -8.27 11.56
CA PHE A 64 9.76 -8.69 12.92
C PHE A 64 11.21 -9.18 13.04
N ASN A 65 11.68 -9.98 12.10
CA ASN A 65 13.03 -10.55 12.14
C ASN A 65 14.10 -9.45 12.15
N LYS A 66 14.77 -9.29 13.30
CA LYS A 66 15.82 -8.29 13.57
C LYS A 66 15.37 -6.83 13.38
N GLY A 67 14.09 -6.57 13.25
CA GLY A 67 13.57 -5.23 13.00
C GLY A 67 14.11 -4.57 11.73
N LYS A 68 14.49 -5.36 10.72
CA LYS A 68 15.00 -4.84 9.45
C LYS A 68 13.88 -4.19 8.63
N ILE A 69 14.27 -3.24 7.81
CA ILE A 69 13.35 -2.54 6.89
C ILE A 69 13.83 -2.73 5.47
N GLN A 70 12.93 -3.20 4.62
CA GLN A 70 13.18 -3.32 3.20
C GLN A 70 12.57 -2.14 2.45
N LEU A 71 13.33 -1.56 1.55
CA LEU A 71 12.93 -0.43 0.73
C LEU A 71 12.72 -0.90 -0.71
N PHE A 72 11.53 -0.66 -1.24
CA PHE A 72 11.18 -0.89 -2.64
C PHE A 72 10.92 0.44 -3.31
N LYS A 73 11.81 0.85 -4.20
CA LYS A 73 11.68 2.13 -4.91
C LYS A 73 10.42 2.13 -5.78
N GLY A 74 9.64 3.19 -5.66
CA GLY A 74 8.47 3.42 -6.51
C GLY A 74 8.86 3.81 -7.93
N LEU A 75 8.26 3.14 -8.90
CA LEU A 75 8.45 3.41 -10.33
C LEU A 75 7.29 4.18 -10.93
N GLY A 76 6.27 4.48 -10.13
CA GLY A 76 5.01 5.05 -10.58
C GLY A 76 4.01 3.97 -11.04
N GLY A 77 2.72 4.32 -11.09
CA GLY A 77 1.67 3.40 -11.51
C GLY A 77 1.49 2.16 -10.63
N GLY A 78 1.86 2.23 -9.35
CA GLY A 78 1.77 1.10 -8.43
C GLY A 78 2.85 0.02 -8.64
N LYS A 79 3.91 0.33 -9.37
CA LYS A 79 5.04 -0.57 -9.64
C LYS A 79 6.21 -0.26 -8.73
N PHE A 80 6.93 -1.30 -8.31
CA PHE A 80 8.07 -1.20 -7.43
C PHE A 80 9.28 -1.95 -8.01
N ALA A 81 10.47 -1.38 -7.80
CA ALA A 81 11.73 -2.03 -8.11
C ALA A 81 12.06 -3.12 -7.08
N THR A 82 13.07 -3.93 -7.36
CA THR A 82 13.61 -4.92 -6.43
C THR A 82 13.97 -4.28 -5.10
N GLY A 83 13.60 -4.93 -3.99
CA GLY A 83 13.85 -4.41 -2.65
C GLY A 83 15.31 -4.43 -2.25
N THR A 84 15.70 -3.43 -1.48
CA THR A 84 17.01 -3.32 -0.85
C THR A 84 16.84 -3.13 0.66
N TRP A 85 17.76 -3.64 1.45
CA TRP A 85 17.73 -3.39 2.90
C TRP A 85 18.12 -1.96 3.20
N LEU A 86 17.37 -1.30 4.07
CA LEU A 86 17.75 0.00 4.60
C LEU A 86 19.08 -0.16 5.33
N GLN A 87 20.02 0.75 5.02
CA GLN A 87 21.38 0.68 5.54
C GLN A 87 21.60 1.69 6.66
N ALA A 88 22.39 1.29 7.65
CA ALA A 88 22.96 2.17 8.66
C ALA A 88 24.44 1.80 8.82
N GLU A 89 25.32 2.77 8.70
CA GLU A 89 26.78 2.56 8.85
C GLU A 89 27.36 1.45 7.93
N GLY A 90 26.82 1.33 6.70
CA GLY A 90 27.28 0.35 5.73
C GLY A 90 26.79 -1.08 5.95
N LYS A 91 25.84 -1.29 6.84
CA LYS A 91 25.22 -2.59 7.12
C LYS A 91 23.70 -2.47 7.06
N PRO A 92 22.97 -3.56 6.84
CA PRO A 92 21.52 -3.51 7.03
C PRO A 92 21.16 -3.02 8.44
N ALA A 93 20.29 -2.00 8.49
CA ALA A 93 19.83 -1.45 9.75
C ALA A 93 19.02 -2.50 10.51
N GLU A 94 19.38 -2.75 11.75
CA GLU A 94 18.69 -3.66 12.67
C GLU A 94 18.24 -2.88 13.91
N VAL A 95 17.02 -3.15 14.36
CA VAL A 95 16.51 -2.54 15.57
C VAL A 95 16.80 -3.49 16.75
N PRO A 96 17.55 -3.05 17.79
CA PRO A 96 17.75 -3.86 18.95
C PRO A 96 16.41 -4.19 19.64
N GLY A 97 16.23 -5.43 20.03
CA GLY A 97 14.99 -5.87 20.65
C GLY A 97 15.03 -7.35 21.00
N VAL A 98 13.93 -7.82 21.49
CA VAL A 98 13.70 -9.25 21.73
C VAL A 98 12.92 -9.80 20.56
N TRP A 99 13.54 -10.71 19.85
CA TRP A 99 13.00 -11.30 18.61
C TRP A 99 12.80 -12.81 18.77
#